data_754812a7fed12c2b3e7c54e8731d7437
#
_entry.id   754812a7fed12c2b3e7c54e8731d7437
#
_cell.length_a   1.000
_cell.length_b   1.000
_cell.length_c   1.000
_cell.angle_alpha   90.00
_cell.angle_beta   90.00
_cell.angle_gamma   90.00
#
_symmetry.space_group_name_H-M   'P 1'
#
loop_
_entity.id
_entity.type
_entity.pdbx_description
1 polymer ?
#
loop_
_entity_poly.entity_id
_entity_poly.type
_entity_poly.pdbx_seq_one_letter_code
_entity_poly.pdbx_strand_id
1 'polypeptide(L)'
;MPTLEWIGKDKVINHHHEVPFRVLERRYSYDEAGQHEEDNGSENMIIWGDNLEALKALLPQYEGKIKCIYIDPPYNTGNEGWRYNDNVNDPRIRKWLGEVVGKEGEDLTRHDKWLCMMYPRLKLLQKLCSKDGCIAISIGIQELSNLLLICQELFATKQIMPVTVKTSGGKPSGSFNITHEYIIFILPKDFTANPSMLTVNSGSSPYHSMTLASFYQEQRPNQTYPIFVDDNGCIVACGKSLQERIDCGEYTGDKKDFQFDYDDAPFGTTAVWPVSNKGVPCVWRQIAESTLKDWEKGYIKVIPQKSKKAKNKWAIQFLSDGIKEKIENGTFLCKPRSQECPTLEIQNFATAGITIPTIWDSKSFYTAKGTEQINNIFEDKTAFTYAKPLDLICEIFGRISCKDDFILDSFAGSGTTAHAVLNMNKADGGHRKFILVEMMDYADSITAERVKRVIHGYGEGKKEVEGTGGSFSFYDLGEPLLIGENLNESVGTEKIREYIWFMETKSPYAPADGENTYYLGSSNDTGYYFYYEPGQVTVLDYQFLSTLTEKNGSTVIYADRCSIGADKLAQLGIVFKKIPRDISRL
;
A
#
# COMPACT_ATOMS: atom_id res chain seq x y z
N MET A 1 7.39 22.62 -12.17
CA MET A 1 6.54 21.48 -12.60
C MET A 1 5.37 22.03 -13.35
N PRO A 2 4.82 21.31 -14.33
CA PRO A 2 3.56 21.73 -14.95
C PRO A 2 2.48 21.71 -13.87
N THR A 3 1.62 22.74 -13.87
CA THR A 3 0.48 22.86 -12.97
C THR A 3 -0.78 22.58 -13.76
N LEU A 4 -1.66 21.74 -13.24
CA LEU A 4 -2.95 21.48 -13.85
C LEU A 4 -3.92 22.58 -13.43
N GLU A 5 -4.51 23.29 -14.39
CA GLU A 5 -5.55 24.30 -14.16
C GLU A 5 -6.90 23.77 -14.63
N TRP A 6 -7.94 24.00 -13.82
CA TRP A 6 -9.33 23.65 -14.12
C TRP A 6 -10.29 24.65 -13.47
N ILE A 7 -11.52 24.70 -13.95
CA ILE A 7 -12.53 25.60 -13.40
C ILE A 7 -12.89 25.17 -11.97
N GLY A 8 -12.80 26.10 -11.00
CA GLY A 8 -13.07 25.84 -9.58
C GLY A 8 -11.84 25.43 -8.75
N LYS A 9 -10.64 25.35 -9.32
CA LYS A 9 -9.41 25.03 -8.57
C LYS A 9 -9.18 26.03 -7.42
N ASP A 10 -9.36 27.31 -7.66
CA ASP A 10 -9.20 28.39 -6.69
C ASP A 10 -10.11 28.22 -5.46
N LYS A 11 -11.29 27.64 -5.63
CA LYS A 11 -12.27 27.37 -4.55
C LYS A 11 -11.88 26.16 -3.70
N VAL A 12 -11.25 25.14 -4.30
CA VAL A 12 -10.97 23.87 -3.60
C VAL A 12 -9.55 23.72 -3.11
N ILE A 13 -8.61 24.55 -3.58
CA ILE A 13 -7.18 24.42 -3.24
C ILE A 13 -6.92 24.51 -1.73
N ASN A 14 -7.69 25.33 -1.01
CA ASN A 14 -7.61 25.53 0.44
C ASN A 14 -8.81 24.93 1.19
N HIS A 15 -9.80 24.39 0.49
CA HIS A 15 -11.05 23.92 1.10
C HIS A 15 -10.84 22.88 2.22
N HIS A 16 -9.80 22.06 2.14
CA HIS A 16 -9.42 21.11 3.20
C HIS A 16 -9.11 21.76 4.55
N HIS A 17 -8.85 23.08 4.61
CA HIS A 17 -8.73 23.84 5.85
C HIS A 17 -10.10 24.24 6.42
N GLU A 18 -11.08 24.50 5.55
CA GLU A 18 -12.42 24.95 5.90
C GLU A 18 -13.34 23.83 6.36
N VAL A 19 -13.04 22.59 5.98
CA VAL A 19 -13.79 21.41 6.42
C VAL A 19 -13.80 21.34 7.95
N PRO A 20 -14.98 21.21 8.59
CA PRO A 20 -15.06 21.17 10.04
C PRO A 20 -14.41 19.90 10.60
N PHE A 21 -13.80 20.02 11.77
CA PHE A 21 -13.46 18.83 12.56
C PHE A 21 -14.75 18.30 13.20
N ARG A 22 -15.07 17.03 12.91
CA ARG A 22 -16.19 16.32 13.53
C ARG A 22 -15.69 15.30 14.53
N VAL A 23 -16.53 15.01 15.50
CA VAL A 23 -16.29 13.90 16.43
C VAL A 23 -16.62 12.58 15.75
N LEU A 24 -15.83 11.55 16.01
CA LEU A 24 -16.19 10.18 15.67
C LEU A 24 -16.98 9.58 16.83
N GLU A 25 -18.25 9.28 16.58
CA GLU A 25 -19.16 8.70 17.57
C GLU A 25 -19.25 7.19 17.32
N ARG A 26 -18.74 6.41 18.28
CA ARG A 26 -18.80 4.94 18.18
C ARG A 26 -20.25 4.49 18.37
N ARG A 27 -20.76 3.77 17.38
CA ARG A 27 -22.11 3.22 17.36
C ARG A 27 -22.18 1.83 17.98
N TYR A 28 -21.20 0.98 17.66
CA TYR A 28 -21.00 -0.36 18.23
C TYR A 28 -19.58 -0.85 17.98
N SER A 29 -19.18 -1.88 18.73
CA SER A 29 -18.00 -2.68 18.43
C SER A 29 -18.42 -4.10 18.04
N TYR A 30 -17.55 -4.84 17.35
CA TYR A 30 -17.82 -6.17 16.86
C TYR A 30 -16.58 -7.05 16.92
N ASP A 31 -16.74 -8.29 17.33
CA ASP A 31 -15.70 -9.33 17.36
C ASP A 31 -16.29 -10.73 17.18
N GLU A 32 -15.52 -11.77 17.48
CA GLU A 32 -15.95 -13.17 17.39
C GLU A 32 -17.12 -13.51 18.32
N ALA A 33 -17.35 -12.77 19.41
CA ALA A 33 -18.48 -12.94 20.31
C ALA A 33 -19.76 -12.23 19.80
N GLY A 34 -19.64 -11.36 18.80
CA GLY A 34 -20.75 -10.63 18.19
C GLY A 34 -20.65 -9.12 18.35
N GLN A 35 -21.81 -8.46 18.34
CA GLN A 35 -21.91 -7.00 18.44
C GLN A 35 -22.05 -6.56 19.90
N HIS A 36 -21.30 -5.51 20.28
CA HIS A 36 -21.25 -4.93 21.62
C HIS A 36 -21.55 -3.41 21.56
N GLU A 37 -22.29 -2.91 22.53
CA GLU A 37 -22.46 -1.46 22.72
C GLU A 37 -21.21 -0.83 23.34
N GLU A 38 -20.48 -1.58 24.16
CA GLU A 38 -19.25 -1.17 24.81
C GLU A 38 -18.06 -1.21 23.85
N ASP A 39 -17.00 -0.47 24.19
CA ASP A 39 -15.74 -0.50 23.46
C ASP A 39 -14.98 -1.80 23.75
N ASN A 40 -14.68 -2.56 22.71
CA ASN A 40 -13.88 -3.78 22.81
C ASN A 40 -12.37 -3.52 22.59
N GLY A 41 -11.96 -2.24 22.53
CA GLY A 41 -10.56 -1.85 22.34
C GLY A 41 -10.00 -2.09 20.93
N SER A 42 -10.87 -2.32 19.94
CA SER A 42 -10.44 -2.53 18.57
C SER A 42 -9.88 -1.24 17.96
N GLU A 43 -8.71 -1.33 17.36
CA GLU A 43 -8.11 -0.24 16.57
C GLU A 43 -8.57 -0.27 15.09
N ASN A 44 -9.33 -1.28 14.67
CA ASN A 44 -9.96 -1.34 13.36
C ASN A 44 -11.24 -0.50 13.35
N MET A 45 -11.39 0.34 12.34
CA MET A 45 -12.49 1.31 12.28
C MET A 45 -13.23 1.21 10.95
N ILE A 46 -14.56 1.31 11.02
CA ILE A 46 -15.43 1.60 9.87
C ILE A 46 -16.20 2.86 10.20
N ILE A 47 -16.08 3.89 9.36
CA ILE A 47 -16.67 5.21 9.59
C ILE A 47 -17.72 5.46 8.50
N TRP A 48 -18.97 5.67 8.91
CA TRP A 48 -20.04 6.08 8.01
C TRP A 48 -20.15 7.60 7.94
N GLY A 49 -19.96 8.15 6.76
CA GLY A 49 -20.10 9.59 6.52
C GLY A 49 -19.31 10.08 5.33
N ASP A 50 -19.40 11.39 5.05
CA ASP A 50 -18.62 12.02 3.99
C ASP A 50 -17.12 11.83 4.24
N ASN A 51 -16.42 11.32 3.22
CA ASN A 51 -15.01 10.98 3.38
C ASN A 51 -14.10 12.20 3.57
N LEU A 52 -14.47 13.39 3.08
CA LEU A 52 -13.71 14.61 3.33
C LEU A 52 -13.76 15.03 4.80
N GLU A 53 -14.97 14.98 5.42
CA GLU A 53 -15.16 15.25 6.84
C GLU A 53 -14.53 14.15 7.71
N ALA A 54 -14.68 12.89 7.34
CA ALA A 54 -14.06 11.76 8.05
C ALA A 54 -12.53 11.82 8.03
N LEU A 55 -11.91 12.10 6.88
CA LEU A 55 -10.46 12.30 6.79
C LEU A 55 -9.97 13.45 7.65
N LYS A 56 -10.76 14.53 7.76
CA LYS A 56 -10.47 15.64 8.65
C LYS A 56 -10.56 15.23 10.12
N ALA A 57 -11.60 14.46 10.48
CA ALA A 57 -11.80 13.95 11.85
C ALA A 57 -10.69 13.00 12.30
N LEU A 58 -10.03 12.29 11.38
CA LEU A 58 -8.91 11.40 11.68
C LEU A 58 -7.58 12.12 11.96
N LEU A 59 -7.42 13.38 11.52
CA LEU A 59 -6.13 14.09 11.69
C LEU A 59 -5.64 14.16 13.14
N PRO A 60 -6.47 14.43 14.17
CA PRO A 60 -6.00 14.54 15.54
C PRO A 60 -5.23 13.33 16.05
N GLN A 61 -5.59 12.14 15.57
CA GLN A 61 -4.96 10.88 15.99
C GLN A 61 -3.94 10.35 14.99
N TYR A 62 -4.12 10.60 13.68
CA TYR A 62 -3.41 9.89 12.61
C TYR A 62 -2.59 10.80 11.68
N GLU A 63 -2.46 12.12 11.90
CA GLU A 63 -1.63 12.97 11.04
C GLU A 63 -0.18 12.43 10.97
N GLY A 64 0.28 12.14 9.75
CA GLY A 64 1.62 11.62 9.49
C GLY A 64 1.91 10.19 9.98
N LYS A 65 0.89 9.39 10.31
CA LYS A 65 1.06 8.04 10.87
C LYS A 65 0.64 6.91 9.95
N ILE A 66 -0.21 7.16 8.98
CA ILE A 66 -0.72 6.10 8.09
C ILE A 66 0.37 5.68 7.12
N LYS A 67 0.79 4.43 7.20
CA LYS A 67 1.84 3.85 6.35
C LYS A 67 1.34 3.37 5.00
N CYS A 68 0.09 2.95 4.92
CA CYS A 68 -0.51 2.42 3.70
C CYS A 68 -1.88 3.03 3.48
N ILE A 69 -2.07 3.66 2.33
CA ILE A 69 -3.37 4.20 1.91
C ILE A 69 -3.74 3.56 0.58
N TYR A 70 -4.96 3.04 0.50
CA TYR A 70 -5.56 2.60 -0.74
C TYR A 70 -6.87 3.31 -0.95
N ILE A 71 -7.15 3.76 -2.16
CA ILE A 71 -8.46 4.31 -2.52
C ILE A 71 -8.89 3.85 -3.91
N ASP A 72 -10.20 3.69 -4.05
CA ASP A 72 -10.89 3.36 -5.30
C ASP A 72 -11.96 4.43 -5.59
N PRO A 73 -11.52 5.65 -6.02
CA PRO A 73 -12.45 6.75 -6.25
C PRO A 73 -13.30 6.52 -7.50
N PRO A 74 -14.39 7.26 -7.71
CA PRO A 74 -15.20 7.21 -8.93
C PRO A 74 -14.35 7.39 -10.19
N TYR A 75 -14.54 6.52 -11.19
CA TYR A 75 -13.75 6.53 -12.44
C TYR A 75 -14.25 7.57 -13.47
N ASN A 76 -15.39 8.19 -13.20
CA ASN A 76 -15.97 9.23 -14.04
C ASN A 76 -16.21 8.79 -15.50
N THR A 77 -16.77 7.58 -15.69
CA THR A 77 -16.95 6.95 -17.01
C THR A 77 -18.02 7.63 -17.87
N GLY A 78 -18.87 8.47 -17.28
CA GLY A 78 -19.95 9.17 -17.96
C GLY A 78 -21.22 8.33 -18.19
N ASN A 79 -21.30 7.12 -17.64
CA ASN A 79 -22.48 6.28 -17.70
C ASN A 79 -23.46 6.65 -16.57
N GLU A 80 -24.45 7.48 -16.87
CA GLU A 80 -25.40 8.03 -15.88
C GLU A 80 -26.35 7.00 -15.22
N GLY A 81 -26.37 5.76 -15.69
CA GLY A 81 -27.27 4.71 -15.21
C GLY A 81 -26.70 3.77 -14.13
N TRP A 82 -25.50 3.96 -13.65
CA TRP A 82 -24.81 3.05 -12.75
C TRP A 82 -24.92 3.49 -11.28
N ARG A 83 -25.52 2.66 -10.47
CA ARG A 83 -25.84 2.93 -9.04
C ARG A 83 -24.64 3.02 -8.09
N TYR A 84 -23.42 2.78 -8.53
CA TYR A 84 -22.25 2.73 -7.68
C TYR A 84 -21.14 3.68 -8.14
N ASN A 85 -20.77 4.57 -7.27
CA ASN A 85 -19.52 5.37 -7.14
C ASN A 85 -18.87 5.97 -8.43
N ASP A 86 -19.45 5.82 -9.60
CA ASP A 86 -18.88 6.34 -10.84
C ASP A 86 -19.34 7.77 -11.14
N ASN A 87 -20.20 8.34 -10.28
CA ASN A 87 -20.93 9.54 -10.63
C ASN A 87 -20.64 10.70 -9.68
N VAL A 88 -19.84 11.65 -10.14
CA VAL A 88 -19.72 12.99 -9.57
C VAL A 88 -21.10 13.72 -9.50
N ASN A 89 -22.14 13.12 -10.04
CA ASN A 89 -23.52 13.57 -10.03
C ASN A 89 -24.35 13.05 -8.83
N ASP A 90 -23.74 12.38 -7.83
CA ASP A 90 -24.42 12.07 -6.59
C ASP A 90 -25.05 13.34 -5.99
N PRO A 91 -26.30 13.33 -5.51
CA PRO A 91 -26.95 14.52 -4.95
C PRO A 91 -26.16 15.19 -3.83
N ARG A 92 -25.43 14.43 -3.01
CA ARG A 92 -24.58 14.94 -1.93
C ARG A 92 -23.37 15.68 -2.48
N ILE A 93 -22.70 15.12 -3.50
CA ILE A 93 -21.56 15.75 -4.18
C ILE A 93 -22.02 16.98 -4.96
N ARG A 94 -23.17 16.92 -5.63
CA ARG A 94 -23.77 18.09 -6.29
C ARG A 94 -24.07 19.22 -5.33
N LYS A 95 -24.66 18.89 -4.17
CA LYS A 95 -24.93 19.87 -3.12
C LYS A 95 -23.64 20.51 -2.63
N TRP A 96 -22.64 19.67 -2.32
CA TRP A 96 -21.32 20.13 -1.90
C TRP A 96 -20.63 21.00 -2.96
N LEU A 97 -20.65 20.61 -4.24
CA LEU A 97 -20.09 21.41 -5.33
C LEU A 97 -20.83 22.76 -5.47
N GLY A 98 -22.15 22.77 -5.34
CA GLY A 98 -22.95 24.00 -5.34
C GLY A 98 -22.64 24.94 -4.17
N GLU A 99 -22.36 24.39 -3.01
CA GLU A 99 -21.98 25.14 -1.81
C GLU A 99 -20.54 25.68 -1.89
N VAL A 100 -19.59 24.87 -2.36
CA VAL A 100 -18.16 25.20 -2.37
C VAL A 100 -17.72 25.96 -3.63
N VAL A 101 -18.17 25.54 -4.80
CA VAL A 101 -17.80 26.16 -6.09
C VAL A 101 -18.80 27.27 -6.50
N GLY A 102 -20.02 27.19 -6.01
CA GLY A 102 -21.07 28.21 -6.25
C GLY A 102 -21.61 28.15 -7.68
N LYS A 103 -21.99 29.31 -8.24
CA LYS A 103 -22.62 29.41 -9.57
C LYS A 103 -21.75 28.90 -10.71
N GLU A 104 -20.44 28.95 -10.60
CA GLU A 104 -19.49 28.38 -11.55
C GLU A 104 -19.63 26.86 -11.65
N GLY A 105 -20.23 26.21 -10.65
CA GLY A 105 -20.50 24.76 -10.63
C GLY A 105 -21.48 24.28 -11.70
N GLU A 106 -22.29 25.18 -12.28
CA GLU A 106 -23.24 24.85 -13.36
C GLU A 106 -22.51 24.66 -14.72
N ASP A 107 -21.41 25.38 -14.94
CA ASP A 107 -20.62 25.33 -16.18
C ASP A 107 -19.47 24.30 -16.15
N LEU A 108 -19.27 23.62 -15.02
CA LEU A 108 -18.19 22.64 -14.88
C LEU A 108 -18.39 21.43 -15.80
N THR A 109 -17.33 21.07 -16.52
CA THR A 109 -17.27 19.76 -17.17
C THR A 109 -17.25 18.64 -16.14
N ARG A 110 -17.52 17.40 -16.54
CA ARG A 110 -17.43 16.25 -15.62
C ARG A 110 -16.03 16.08 -15.04
N HIS A 111 -14.98 16.45 -15.81
CA HIS A 111 -13.59 16.37 -15.36
C HIS A 111 -13.27 17.43 -14.30
N ASP A 112 -13.74 18.67 -14.49
CA ASP A 112 -13.58 19.73 -13.48
C ASP A 112 -14.26 19.36 -12.15
N LYS A 113 -15.47 18.79 -12.23
CA LYS A 113 -16.20 18.29 -11.04
C LYS A 113 -15.41 17.22 -10.30
N TRP A 114 -14.84 16.27 -11.04
CA TRP A 114 -14.02 15.20 -10.47
C TRP A 114 -12.76 15.75 -9.80
N LEU A 115 -12.08 16.69 -10.46
CA LEU A 115 -10.89 17.37 -9.94
C LEU A 115 -11.20 18.16 -8.66
N CYS A 116 -12.29 18.91 -8.64
CA CYS A 116 -12.76 19.64 -7.45
C CYS A 116 -13.05 18.69 -6.29
N MET A 117 -13.68 17.53 -6.55
CA MET A 117 -13.97 16.53 -5.54
C MET A 117 -12.69 15.89 -4.98
N MET A 118 -11.76 15.50 -5.85
CA MET A 118 -10.59 14.73 -5.45
C MET A 118 -9.49 15.55 -4.78
N TYR A 119 -9.28 16.79 -5.22
CA TYR A 119 -8.15 17.60 -4.76
C TYR A 119 -8.09 17.80 -3.23
N PRO A 120 -9.15 18.24 -2.53
CA PRO A 120 -9.12 18.41 -1.08
C PRO A 120 -8.98 17.07 -0.34
N ARG A 121 -9.52 15.98 -0.89
CA ARG A 121 -9.37 14.62 -0.33
C ARG A 121 -7.92 14.14 -0.41
N LEU A 122 -7.27 14.32 -1.55
CA LEU A 122 -5.86 13.99 -1.72
C LEU A 122 -4.95 14.83 -0.80
N LYS A 123 -5.32 16.10 -0.55
CA LYS A 123 -4.63 16.95 0.45
C LYS A 123 -4.72 16.38 1.86
N LEU A 124 -5.88 15.90 2.28
CA LEU A 124 -6.04 15.28 3.60
C LEU A 124 -5.33 13.93 3.68
N LEU A 125 -5.41 13.10 2.63
CA LEU A 125 -4.65 11.85 2.54
C LEU A 125 -3.14 12.10 2.60
N GLN A 126 -2.64 13.18 1.97
CA GLN A 126 -1.25 13.59 2.08
C GLN A 126 -0.84 13.89 3.52
N LYS A 127 -1.70 14.58 4.29
CA LYS A 127 -1.45 14.89 5.71
C LYS A 127 -1.46 13.65 6.59
N LEU A 128 -2.38 12.72 6.34
CA LEU A 128 -2.48 11.46 7.10
C LEU A 128 -1.33 10.51 6.78
N CYS A 129 -0.83 10.51 5.54
CA CYS A 129 0.25 9.64 5.09
C CYS A 129 1.57 9.98 5.78
N SER A 130 2.24 8.99 6.34
CA SER A 130 3.57 9.17 6.92
C SER A 130 4.62 9.50 5.84
N LYS A 131 5.77 10.04 6.25
CA LYS A 131 6.86 10.39 5.33
C LYS A 131 7.32 9.19 4.49
N ASP A 132 7.42 8.04 5.11
CA ASP A 132 7.78 6.75 4.50
C ASP A 132 6.56 5.92 4.06
N GLY A 133 5.34 6.46 4.19
CA GLY A 133 4.11 5.80 3.79
C GLY A 133 3.92 5.75 2.27
N CYS A 134 3.09 4.81 1.84
CA CYS A 134 2.75 4.55 0.45
C CYS A 134 1.26 4.79 0.21
N ILE A 135 0.92 5.28 -0.99
CA ILE A 135 -0.48 5.42 -1.43
C ILE A 135 -0.65 4.66 -2.74
N ALA A 136 -1.73 3.90 -2.87
CA ALA A 136 -2.14 3.25 -4.11
C ALA A 136 -3.56 3.70 -4.47
N ILE A 137 -3.76 4.17 -5.70
CA ILE A 137 -5.03 4.71 -6.19
C ILE A 137 -5.46 3.95 -7.43
N SER A 138 -6.57 3.23 -7.36
CA SER A 138 -7.20 2.63 -8.54
C SER A 138 -7.89 3.68 -9.39
N ILE A 139 -7.75 3.61 -10.73
CA ILE A 139 -8.38 4.56 -11.64
C ILE A 139 -8.58 3.98 -13.05
N GLY A 140 -9.64 4.42 -13.72
CA GLY A 140 -9.87 4.16 -15.13
C GLY A 140 -9.09 5.09 -16.05
N ILE A 141 -9.10 4.77 -17.35
CA ILE A 141 -8.43 5.56 -18.40
C ILE A 141 -8.93 7.01 -18.46
N GLN A 142 -10.19 7.25 -18.04
CA GLN A 142 -10.86 8.53 -18.17
C GLN A 142 -10.19 9.65 -17.37
N GLU A 143 -9.74 9.34 -16.15
CA GLU A 143 -9.12 10.31 -15.24
C GLU A 143 -7.64 10.04 -14.97
N LEU A 144 -7.03 9.06 -15.63
CA LEU A 144 -5.63 8.69 -15.42
C LEU A 144 -4.68 9.89 -15.56
N SER A 145 -4.82 10.66 -16.64
CA SER A 145 -3.93 11.81 -16.91
C SER A 145 -4.12 12.92 -15.89
N ASN A 146 -5.37 13.23 -15.54
CA ASN A 146 -5.70 14.25 -14.55
C ASN A 146 -5.16 13.87 -13.16
N LEU A 147 -5.37 12.62 -12.74
CA LEU A 147 -4.88 12.12 -11.47
C LEU A 147 -3.35 12.11 -11.40
N LEU A 148 -2.65 11.71 -12.47
CA LEU A 148 -1.19 11.75 -12.52
C LEU A 148 -0.65 13.18 -12.30
N LEU A 149 -1.25 14.18 -12.98
CA LEU A 149 -0.83 15.57 -12.86
C LEU A 149 -1.08 16.13 -11.44
N ILE A 150 -2.26 15.85 -10.85
CA ILE A 150 -2.53 16.24 -9.46
C ILE A 150 -1.55 15.57 -8.49
N CYS A 151 -1.31 14.26 -8.66
CA CYS A 151 -0.38 13.55 -7.80
C CYS A 151 1.04 14.12 -7.90
N GLN A 152 1.50 14.49 -9.10
CA GLN A 152 2.80 15.15 -9.29
C GLN A 152 2.87 16.53 -8.61
N GLU A 153 1.76 17.29 -8.62
CA GLU A 153 1.67 18.57 -7.91
C GLU A 153 1.72 18.37 -6.40
N LEU A 154 0.91 17.46 -5.86
CA LEU A 154 0.74 17.28 -4.42
C LEU A 154 1.89 16.50 -3.77
N PHE A 155 2.42 15.49 -4.44
CA PHE A 155 3.42 14.56 -3.88
C PHE A 155 4.79 14.70 -4.54
N ALA A 156 5.25 15.93 -4.77
CA ALA A 156 6.50 16.25 -5.47
C ALA A 156 7.77 15.58 -4.90
N THR A 157 7.76 15.22 -3.61
CA THR A 157 8.89 14.55 -2.94
C THR A 157 8.87 13.02 -3.08
N LYS A 158 7.77 12.44 -3.57
CA LYS A 158 7.60 11.00 -3.78
C LYS A 158 7.78 10.64 -5.25
N GLN A 159 7.99 9.36 -5.53
CA GLN A 159 7.90 8.84 -6.90
C GLN A 159 6.47 8.41 -7.19
N ILE A 160 6.02 8.66 -8.42
CA ILE A 160 4.68 8.32 -8.87
C ILE A 160 4.80 7.34 -10.03
N MET A 161 4.21 6.16 -9.89
CA MET A 161 4.33 5.07 -10.86
C MET A 161 2.95 4.50 -11.22
N PRO A 162 2.48 4.66 -12.45
CA PRO A 162 1.29 3.97 -12.92
C PRO A 162 1.60 2.51 -13.25
N VAL A 163 0.75 1.61 -12.77
CA VAL A 163 0.76 0.18 -13.04
C VAL A 163 -0.51 -0.18 -13.78
N THR A 164 -0.40 -0.91 -14.89
CA THR A 164 -1.53 -1.41 -15.66
C THR A 164 -1.97 -2.76 -15.12
N VAL A 165 -3.24 -2.89 -14.77
CA VAL A 165 -3.83 -4.13 -14.24
C VAL A 165 -4.87 -4.65 -15.21
N LYS A 166 -4.71 -5.86 -15.68
CA LYS A 166 -5.71 -6.53 -16.51
C LYS A 166 -6.89 -7.00 -15.65
N THR A 167 -8.07 -6.43 -15.89
CA THR A 167 -9.26 -6.64 -15.06
C THR A 167 -10.37 -7.43 -15.75
N SER A 168 -10.20 -7.74 -17.04
CA SER A 168 -11.18 -8.54 -17.78
C SER A 168 -10.55 -9.29 -18.96
N GLY A 169 -11.27 -10.30 -19.46
CA GLY A 169 -10.95 -10.96 -20.74
C GLY A 169 -11.29 -10.11 -21.97
N GLY A 170 -12.03 -9.03 -21.76
CA GLY A 170 -12.46 -8.07 -22.73
C GLY A 170 -13.85 -8.36 -23.33
N LYS A 171 -14.68 -7.32 -23.34
CA LYS A 171 -15.88 -7.25 -24.20
C LYS A 171 -15.66 -6.09 -25.17
N PRO A 172 -15.91 -6.26 -26.48
CA PRO A 172 -15.77 -5.15 -27.41
C PRO A 172 -16.66 -3.96 -27.01
N SER A 173 -16.08 -2.77 -26.97
CA SER A 173 -16.79 -1.51 -26.78
C SER A 173 -16.35 -0.57 -27.89
N GLY A 174 -17.19 -0.41 -28.89
CA GLY A 174 -16.84 0.34 -30.10
C GLY A 174 -15.67 -0.31 -30.86
N SER A 175 -14.70 0.50 -31.28
CA SER A 175 -13.51 0.05 -32.01
C SER A 175 -12.39 -0.49 -31.14
N PHE A 176 -12.48 -0.33 -29.82
CA PHE A 176 -11.48 -0.78 -28.87
C PHE A 176 -12.08 -1.69 -27.81
N ASN A 177 -11.24 -2.55 -27.24
CA ASN A 177 -11.61 -3.41 -26.14
C ASN A 177 -10.76 -3.03 -24.92
N ILE A 178 -11.36 -2.29 -23.97
CA ILE A 178 -10.69 -1.90 -22.74
C ILE A 178 -10.72 -3.10 -21.80
N THR A 179 -9.56 -3.67 -21.51
CA THR A 179 -9.39 -4.87 -20.69
C THR A 179 -8.64 -4.64 -19.40
N HIS A 180 -8.32 -3.39 -19.10
CA HIS A 180 -7.42 -3.03 -17.99
C HIS A 180 -7.87 -1.74 -17.32
N GLU A 181 -7.40 -1.59 -16.09
CA GLU A 181 -7.45 -0.40 -15.25
C GLU A 181 -6.04 -0.04 -14.82
N TYR A 182 -5.89 1.04 -14.06
CA TYR A 182 -4.60 1.47 -13.56
C TYR A 182 -4.61 1.55 -12.05
N ILE A 183 -3.42 1.32 -11.47
CA ILE A 183 -3.13 1.66 -10.08
C ILE A 183 -1.98 2.66 -10.10
N ILE A 184 -2.20 3.83 -9.53
CA ILE A 184 -1.13 4.82 -9.35
C ILE A 184 -0.53 4.62 -7.97
N PHE A 185 0.73 4.19 -7.94
CA PHE A 185 1.53 4.11 -6.72
C PHE A 185 2.25 5.43 -6.48
N ILE A 186 2.13 5.96 -5.26
CA ILE A 186 2.85 7.14 -4.76
C ILE A 186 3.74 6.64 -3.62
N LEU A 187 5.04 6.54 -3.88
CA LEU A 187 6.00 5.83 -3.05
C LEU A 187 7.13 6.76 -2.59
N PRO A 188 7.77 6.52 -1.45
CA PRO A 188 9.03 7.16 -1.10
C PRO A 188 10.08 6.96 -2.21
N LYS A 189 11.05 7.88 -2.35
CA LYS A 189 12.09 7.77 -3.39
C LYS A 189 13.02 6.57 -3.20
N ASP A 190 13.24 6.20 -1.95
CA ASP A 190 14.05 5.07 -1.48
C ASP A 190 13.23 3.81 -1.22
N PHE A 191 11.99 3.76 -1.73
CA PHE A 191 11.07 2.65 -1.52
C PHE A 191 11.62 1.32 -2.06
N THR A 192 11.52 0.29 -1.25
CA THR A 192 11.80 -1.10 -1.62
C THR A 192 10.54 -1.94 -1.43
N ALA A 193 10.09 -2.59 -2.50
CA ALA A 193 8.89 -3.41 -2.47
C ALA A 193 9.10 -4.71 -1.70
N ASN A 194 8.04 -5.16 -1.01
CA ASN A 194 7.99 -6.50 -0.46
C ASN A 194 7.79 -7.57 -1.56
N PRO A 195 8.09 -8.86 -1.31
CA PRO A 195 7.77 -9.96 -2.20
C PRO A 195 6.28 -10.03 -2.53
N SER A 196 5.94 -10.48 -3.74
CA SER A 196 4.54 -10.75 -4.12
C SER A 196 3.94 -11.86 -3.26
N MET A 197 2.74 -11.64 -2.73
CA MET A 197 2.01 -12.69 -2.01
C MET A 197 1.55 -13.82 -2.94
N LEU A 198 1.29 -13.53 -4.21
CA LEU A 198 0.89 -14.53 -5.21
C LEU A 198 2.05 -15.44 -5.66
N THR A 199 3.29 -14.98 -5.51
CA THR A 199 4.49 -15.70 -5.93
C THR A 199 5.22 -16.42 -4.80
N VAL A 200 4.75 -16.32 -3.56
CA VAL A 200 5.36 -17.01 -2.39
C VAL A 200 5.36 -18.55 -2.57
N ASN A 201 4.47 -19.10 -3.41
CA ASN A 201 4.45 -20.53 -3.73
C ASN A 201 5.33 -20.94 -4.93
N SER A 202 5.90 -20.00 -5.67
CA SER A 202 6.92 -20.25 -6.69
C SER A 202 8.21 -19.62 -6.22
N GLY A 203 8.97 -20.33 -5.39
CA GLY A 203 10.31 -19.90 -5.00
C GLY A 203 11.08 -19.45 -6.23
N SER A 204 11.13 -18.15 -6.50
CA SER A 204 11.92 -17.60 -7.58
C SER A 204 13.38 -17.91 -7.26
N SER A 205 13.96 -18.86 -8.00
CA SER A 205 15.36 -19.17 -7.85
C SER A 205 16.17 -17.94 -8.30
N PRO A 206 17.15 -17.48 -7.52
CA PRO A 206 18.08 -16.44 -7.98
C PRO A 206 18.91 -16.88 -9.18
N TYR A 207 18.89 -18.16 -9.46
CA TYR A 207 19.64 -18.79 -10.55
C TYR A 207 18.84 -18.81 -11.85
N HIS A 208 19.42 -18.27 -12.92
CA HIS A 208 18.85 -18.22 -14.27
C HIS A 208 19.48 -19.29 -15.17
N SER A 209 18.78 -19.70 -16.23
CA SER A 209 19.35 -20.61 -17.21
C SER A 209 20.64 -20.07 -17.80
N MET A 210 21.69 -20.89 -17.80
CA MET A 210 22.97 -20.54 -18.41
C MET A 210 22.95 -20.66 -19.94
N THR A 211 21.95 -21.32 -20.52
CA THR A 211 21.74 -21.44 -21.96
C THR A 211 21.29 -20.12 -22.57
N LEU A 212 21.91 -19.66 -23.64
CA LEU A 212 21.57 -18.46 -24.40
C LEU A 212 21.02 -18.87 -25.77
N ALA A 213 19.71 -19.06 -25.82
CA ALA A 213 19.00 -19.56 -27.01
C ALA A 213 18.87 -18.56 -28.17
N SER A 214 19.27 -17.30 -27.98
CA SER A 214 19.24 -16.22 -29.00
C SER A 214 20.43 -16.29 -29.95
N PHE A 215 21.43 -17.11 -29.68
CA PHE A 215 22.65 -17.24 -30.48
C PHE A 215 22.95 -18.69 -30.79
N TYR A 216 23.58 -18.89 -31.95
CA TYR A 216 23.99 -20.19 -32.45
C TYR A 216 25.51 -20.40 -32.34
N GLN A 217 25.94 -21.64 -32.38
CA GLN A 217 27.35 -22.07 -32.27
C GLN A 217 28.30 -21.39 -33.25
N GLU A 218 27.82 -21.08 -34.46
CA GLU A 218 28.60 -20.37 -35.48
C GLU A 218 28.89 -18.91 -35.08
N GLN A 219 27.97 -18.26 -34.37
CA GLN A 219 28.11 -16.88 -33.96
C GLN A 219 28.99 -16.69 -32.71
N ARG A 220 29.00 -17.71 -31.83
CA ARG A 220 29.74 -17.66 -30.57
C ARG A 220 30.47 -19.00 -30.28
N PRO A 221 31.45 -19.40 -31.10
CA PRO A 221 32.11 -20.70 -30.98
C PRO A 221 32.88 -20.87 -29.66
N ASN A 222 33.39 -19.80 -29.03
CA ASN A 222 34.01 -19.83 -27.70
C ASN A 222 33.03 -20.13 -26.55
N GLN A 223 31.73 -19.96 -26.78
CA GLN A 223 30.66 -20.23 -25.80
C GLN A 223 29.95 -21.57 -26.12
N THR A 224 30.53 -22.39 -27.02
CA THR A 224 30.01 -23.70 -27.42
C THR A 224 31.00 -24.75 -26.97
N TYR A 225 30.79 -25.32 -25.79
CA TYR A 225 31.66 -26.33 -25.17
C TYR A 225 30.85 -27.25 -24.26
N PRO A 226 31.29 -28.49 -23.98
CA PRO A 226 30.66 -29.36 -23.00
C PRO A 226 31.07 -28.97 -21.57
N ILE A 227 30.14 -29.04 -20.64
CA ILE A 227 30.40 -29.00 -19.20
C ILE A 227 30.29 -30.44 -18.69
N PHE A 228 31.33 -30.94 -18.04
CA PHE A 228 31.37 -32.29 -17.51
C PHE A 228 30.91 -32.32 -16.07
N VAL A 229 29.81 -33.04 -15.82
CA VAL A 229 29.12 -33.10 -14.52
C VAL A 229 29.14 -34.56 -14.04
N ASP A 230 29.53 -34.78 -12.79
CA ASP A 230 29.49 -36.07 -12.14
C ASP A 230 28.07 -36.52 -11.74
N ASP A 231 27.95 -37.72 -11.17
CA ASP A 231 26.66 -38.28 -10.76
C ASP A 231 26.03 -37.52 -9.53
N ASN A 232 26.84 -36.77 -8.80
CA ASN A 232 26.40 -35.97 -7.68
C ASN A 232 25.90 -34.56 -8.11
N GLY A 233 26.08 -34.19 -9.39
CA GLY A 233 25.72 -32.89 -9.93
C GLY A 233 26.81 -31.83 -9.73
N CYS A 234 28.07 -32.23 -9.54
CA CYS A 234 29.22 -31.34 -9.43
C CYS A 234 29.90 -31.17 -10.79
N ILE A 235 30.27 -29.93 -11.13
CA ILE A 235 31.07 -29.65 -12.32
C ILE A 235 32.52 -30.10 -12.06
N VAL A 236 33.00 -31.00 -12.86
CA VAL A 236 34.38 -31.52 -12.76
C VAL A 236 35.32 -30.73 -13.66
N ALA A 237 34.89 -30.43 -14.88
CA ALA A 237 35.67 -29.70 -15.86
C ALA A 237 34.78 -29.13 -16.98
N CYS A 238 35.35 -28.29 -17.82
CA CYS A 238 34.80 -27.91 -19.11
C CYS A 238 35.70 -28.46 -20.21
N GLY A 239 35.09 -28.99 -21.29
CA GLY A 239 35.82 -29.42 -22.46
C GLY A 239 36.18 -28.26 -23.39
N LYS A 240 36.95 -28.55 -24.45
CA LYS A 240 37.34 -27.58 -25.47
C LYS A 240 36.12 -26.97 -26.14
N SER A 241 36.15 -25.64 -26.32
CA SER A 241 35.16 -24.94 -27.11
C SER A 241 35.27 -25.29 -28.61
N LEU A 242 34.21 -25.03 -29.36
CA LEU A 242 34.22 -25.18 -30.81
C LEU A 242 35.35 -24.38 -31.47
N GLN A 243 35.65 -23.18 -30.98
CA GLN A 243 36.75 -22.38 -31.50
C GLN A 243 38.12 -23.05 -31.22
N GLU A 244 38.36 -23.52 -30.00
CA GLU A 244 39.59 -24.24 -29.64
C GLU A 244 39.78 -25.52 -30.45
N ARG A 245 38.70 -26.26 -30.72
CA ARG A 245 38.73 -27.46 -31.59
C ARG A 245 39.11 -27.12 -33.03
N ILE A 246 38.67 -25.96 -33.54
CA ILE A 246 39.07 -25.48 -34.86
C ILE A 246 40.53 -25.05 -34.85
N ASP A 247 40.97 -24.28 -33.87
CA ASP A 247 42.32 -23.73 -33.77
C ASP A 247 43.39 -24.85 -33.64
N CYS A 248 43.03 -25.96 -32.96
CA CYS A 248 43.94 -27.14 -32.86
C CYS A 248 43.74 -28.20 -33.95
N GLY A 249 42.86 -27.95 -34.93
CA GLY A 249 42.63 -28.87 -36.05
C GLY A 249 41.80 -30.11 -35.75
N GLU A 250 41.17 -30.22 -34.59
CA GLU A 250 40.27 -31.33 -34.23
C GLU A 250 38.92 -31.25 -34.98
N TYR A 251 38.55 -30.04 -35.44
CA TYR A 251 37.37 -29.83 -36.26
C TYR A 251 37.69 -28.92 -37.46
N THR A 252 37.38 -29.39 -38.66
CA THR A 252 37.67 -28.69 -39.92
C THR A 252 36.40 -28.37 -40.74
N GLY A 253 35.20 -28.73 -40.22
CA GLY A 253 33.94 -28.50 -40.88
C GLY A 253 33.39 -27.07 -40.69
N ASP A 254 32.22 -26.77 -41.28
CA ASP A 254 31.52 -25.52 -41.03
C ASP A 254 31.01 -25.47 -39.59
N LYS A 255 31.20 -24.35 -38.91
CA LYS A 255 30.78 -24.16 -37.50
C LYS A 255 29.30 -24.46 -37.25
N LYS A 256 28.42 -24.21 -38.24
CA LYS A 256 26.99 -24.51 -38.15
C LYS A 256 26.67 -25.98 -38.11
N ASP A 257 27.53 -26.82 -38.73
CA ASP A 257 27.35 -28.27 -38.90
C ASP A 257 27.97 -29.07 -37.73
N PHE A 258 28.61 -28.41 -36.78
CA PHE A 258 29.23 -29.08 -35.63
C PHE A 258 28.16 -29.77 -34.78
N GLN A 259 28.37 -31.09 -34.56
CA GLN A 259 27.46 -31.89 -33.76
C GLN A 259 27.97 -32.05 -32.34
N PHE A 260 27.05 -31.93 -31.37
CA PHE A 260 27.37 -32.12 -29.95
C PHE A 260 27.56 -33.60 -29.66
N ASP A 261 28.76 -33.95 -29.19
CA ASP A 261 29.11 -35.31 -28.79
C ASP A 261 28.86 -35.48 -27.28
N TYR A 262 27.91 -36.32 -26.94
CA TYR A 262 27.50 -36.57 -25.55
C TYR A 262 28.31 -37.74 -24.93
N ASP A 263 28.99 -38.53 -25.76
CA ASP A 263 29.78 -39.70 -25.34
C ASP A 263 31.25 -39.32 -25.06
N ASP A 264 31.71 -38.17 -25.58
CA ASP A 264 33.06 -37.63 -25.32
C ASP A 264 33.09 -36.94 -23.93
N ALA A 265 33.02 -37.77 -22.87
CA ALA A 265 33.07 -37.31 -21.49
C ALA A 265 34.08 -38.12 -20.67
N PRO A 266 34.85 -37.51 -19.76
CA PRO A 266 35.72 -38.23 -18.84
C PRO A 266 34.97 -39.30 -18.03
N PHE A 267 35.66 -40.37 -17.68
CA PHE A 267 35.08 -41.46 -16.90
C PHE A 267 34.41 -40.95 -15.61
N GLY A 268 33.19 -41.40 -15.35
CA GLY A 268 32.40 -40.96 -14.19
C GLY A 268 31.71 -39.62 -14.36
N THR A 269 31.69 -39.02 -15.56
CA THR A 269 31.00 -37.75 -15.82
C THR A 269 30.04 -37.85 -17.01
N THR A 270 29.19 -36.87 -17.16
CA THR A 270 28.25 -36.71 -18.28
C THR A 270 28.49 -35.36 -18.95
N ALA A 271 28.60 -35.34 -20.27
CA ALA A 271 28.73 -34.12 -21.05
C ALA A 271 27.38 -33.38 -21.13
N VAL A 272 27.37 -32.12 -20.73
CA VAL A 272 26.20 -31.22 -20.82
C VAL A 272 26.50 -30.13 -21.85
N TRP A 273 25.71 -30.09 -22.92
CA TRP A 273 25.88 -29.17 -24.03
C TRP A 273 24.81 -28.06 -24.02
N PRO A 274 25.10 -26.88 -24.60
CA PRO A 274 24.14 -25.77 -24.63
C PRO A 274 23.02 -26.02 -25.65
N VAL A 275 21.90 -26.53 -25.18
CA VAL A 275 20.69 -26.73 -25.99
C VAL A 275 19.52 -25.98 -25.41
N SER A 276 18.69 -25.42 -26.29
CA SER A 276 17.46 -24.77 -25.89
C SER A 276 16.42 -25.74 -25.32
N ASN A 277 15.36 -25.26 -24.69
CA ASN A 277 14.26 -26.11 -24.22
C ASN A 277 13.57 -26.92 -25.34
N LYS A 278 13.76 -26.51 -26.61
CA LYS A 278 13.26 -27.21 -27.79
C LYS A 278 14.27 -28.25 -28.35
N GLY A 279 15.43 -28.43 -27.70
CA GLY A 279 16.48 -29.33 -28.15
C GLY A 279 17.34 -28.79 -29.29
N VAL A 280 17.25 -27.49 -29.59
CA VAL A 280 18.07 -26.85 -30.65
C VAL A 280 19.40 -26.43 -30.07
N PRO A 281 20.55 -26.75 -30.76
CA PRO A 281 21.87 -26.27 -30.38
C PRO A 281 21.92 -24.75 -30.28
N CYS A 282 22.56 -24.25 -29.23
CA CYS A 282 22.73 -22.81 -28.96
C CYS A 282 24.08 -22.61 -28.26
N VAL A 283 24.22 -21.58 -27.39
CA VAL A 283 25.49 -21.30 -26.73
C VAL A 283 25.28 -21.10 -25.22
N TRP A 284 26.35 -21.20 -24.45
CA TRP A 284 26.37 -20.76 -23.06
C TRP A 284 26.42 -19.23 -22.95
N ARG A 285 26.06 -18.68 -21.81
CA ARG A 285 26.19 -17.22 -21.53
C ARG A 285 27.65 -16.84 -21.23
N GLN A 286 28.47 -17.79 -20.86
CA GLN A 286 29.85 -17.58 -20.43
C GLN A 286 30.79 -18.47 -21.23
N ILE A 287 32.09 -18.13 -21.27
CA ILE A 287 33.16 -19.00 -21.75
C ILE A 287 33.57 -19.99 -20.64
N ALA A 288 34.25 -21.08 -20.99
CA ALA A 288 34.61 -22.15 -20.09
C ALA A 288 35.37 -21.68 -18.84
N GLU A 289 36.36 -20.82 -19.02
CA GLU A 289 37.15 -20.26 -17.91
C GLU A 289 36.31 -19.50 -16.91
N SER A 290 35.38 -18.65 -17.37
CA SER A 290 34.47 -17.90 -16.51
C SER A 290 33.49 -18.83 -15.78
N THR A 291 33.04 -19.89 -16.44
CA THR A 291 32.17 -20.90 -15.84
C THR A 291 32.86 -21.64 -14.70
N LEU A 292 34.11 -22.04 -14.85
CA LEU A 292 34.86 -22.71 -13.78
C LEU A 292 35.11 -21.76 -12.59
N LYS A 293 35.49 -20.49 -12.85
CA LYS A 293 35.64 -19.47 -11.80
C LYS A 293 34.34 -19.21 -11.02
N ASP A 294 33.22 -19.13 -11.74
CA ASP A 294 31.89 -18.95 -11.12
C ASP A 294 31.43 -20.21 -10.36
N TRP A 295 31.83 -21.41 -10.83
CA TRP A 295 31.58 -22.64 -10.10
C TRP A 295 32.32 -22.68 -8.75
N GLU A 296 33.61 -22.37 -8.75
CA GLU A 296 34.42 -22.30 -7.53
C GLU A 296 33.86 -21.32 -6.50
N LYS A 297 33.31 -20.18 -6.97
CA LYS A 297 32.66 -19.18 -6.11
C LYS A 297 31.22 -19.57 -5.69
N GLY A 298 30.70 -20.67 -6.18
CA GLY A 298 29.34 -21.13 -5.92
C GLY A 298 28.24 -20.38 -6.67
N TYR A 299 28.58 -19.64 -7.73
CA TYR A 299 27.63 -18.85 -8.53
C TYR A 299 26.91 -19.66 -9.61
N ILE A 300 27.26 -20.94 -9.74
CA ILE A 300 26.60 -21.88 -10.67
C ILE A 300 25.85 -22.94 -9.88
N LYS A 301 24.70 -23.31 -10.41
CA LYS A 301 23.82 -24.36 -9.88
C LYS A 301 23.56 -25.40 -10.95
N VAL A 302 23.77 -26.67 -10.59
CA VAL A 302 23.44 -27.81 -11.41
C VAL A 302 22.21 -28.50 -10.85
N ILE A 303 21.22 -28.76 -11.70
CA ILE A 303 19.96 -29.42 -11.31
C ILE A 303 19.64 -30.55 -12.29
N PRO A 304 19.00 -31.65 -11.85
CA PRO A 304 18.53 -32.69 -12.74
C PRO A 304 17.57 -32.13 -13.79
N GLN A 305 17.70 -32.57 -15.04
CA GLN A 305 16.79 -32.18 -16.12
C GLN A 305 15.42 -32.82 -15.92
N LYS A 306 14.36 -32.00 -15.93
CA LYS A 306 12.97 -32.46 -15.69
C LYS A 306 12.40 -33.26 -16.86
N SER A 307 12.84 -32.98 -18.09
CA SER A 307 12.29 -33.62 -19.30
C SER A 307 13.02 -34.95 -19.59
N LYS A 308 12.28 -36.05 -19.58
CA LYS A 308 12.80 -37.38 -19.99
C LYS A 308 13.21 -37.45 -21.45
N LYS A 309 12.82 -36.47 -22.29
CA LYS A 309 13.19 -36.38 -23.72
C LYS A 309 14.45 -35.55 -23.97
N ALA A 310 14.99 -34.90 -22.94
CA ALA A 310 16.18 -34.08 -23.09
C ALA A 310 17.43 -34.96 -23.20
N LYS A 311 18.33 -34.63 -24.11
CA LYS A 311 19.64 -35.33 -24.25
C LYS A 311 20.56 -35.05 -23.05
N ASN A 312 20.52 -33.81 -22.49
CA ASN A 312 21.27 -33.50 -21.28
C ASN A 312 20.64 -34.15 -20.04
N LYS A 313 21.44 -34.81 -19.22
CA LYS A 313 21.05 -35.31 -17.89
C LYS A 313 20.84 -34.16 -16.89
N TRP A 314 21.59 -33.07 -17.03
CA TRP A 314 21.64 -31.94 -16.15
C TRP A 314 21.26 -30.61 -16.85
N ALA A 315 20.73 -29.67 -16.10
CA ALA A 315 20.54 -28.29 -16.51
C ALA A 315 21.46 -27.38 -15.67
N ILE A 316 22.11 -26.44 -16.34
CA ILE A 316 23.06 -25.52 -15.71
C ILE A 316 22.38 -24.15 -15.55
N GLN A 317 22.50 -23.58 -14.36
CA GLN A 317 21.99 -22.27 -14.00
C GLN A 317 23.12 -21.42 -13.41
N PHE A 318 23.02 -20.10 -13.50
CA PHE A 318 24.03 -19.16 -13.02
C PHE A 318 23.38 -17.96 -12.32
N LEU A 319 24.15 -17.27 -11.48
CA LEU A 319 23.77 -15.97 -10.91
C LEU A 319 24.15 -14.83 -11.85
N SER A 320 23.24 -13.86 -12.02
CA SER A 320 23.54 -12.64 -12.78
C SER A 320 24.56 -11.76 -12.03
N ASP A 321 25.27 -10.88 -12.77
CA ASP A 321 26.31 -10.04 -12.18
C ASP A 321 25.78 -9.11 -11.07
N GLY A 322 24.56 -8.57 -11.22
CA GLY A 322 23.93 -7.79 -10.16
C GLY A 322 23.60 -8.58 -8.88
N ILE A 323 23.40 -9.90 -8.97
CA ILE A 323 23.25 -10.76 -7.79
C ILE A 323 24.62 -11.06 -7.18
N LYS A 324 25.64 -11.34 -8.02
CA LYS A 324 27.02 -11.57 -7.56
C LYS A 324 27.54 -10.34 -6.77
N GLU A 325 27.32 -9.13 -7.28
CA GLU A 325 27.68 -7.87 -6.60
C GLU A 325 27.02 -7.75 -5.22
N LYS A 326 25.73 -8.11 -5.11
CA LYS A 326 25.00 -8.11 -3.84
C LYS A 326 25.49 -9.17 -2.85
N ILE A 327 26.04 -10.27 -3.33
CA ILE A 327 26.70 -11.28 -2.49
C ILE A 327 28.06 -10.74 -2.02
N GLU A 328 28.85 -10.19 -2.92
CA GLU A 328 30.20 -9.69 -2.63
C GLU A 328 30.21 -8.49 -1.68
N ASN A 329 29.19 -7.63 -1.74
CA ASN A 329 29.02 -6.50 -0.83
C ASN A 329 28.26 -6.82 0.48
N GLY A 330 27.92 -8.10 0.72
CA GLY A 330 27.25 -8.56 1.94
C GLY A 330 25.74 -8.27 2.04
N THR A 331 25.12 -7.74 1.00
CA THR A 331 23.66 -7.52 0.96
C THR A 331 22.91 -8.87 1.02
N PHE A 332 23.43 -9.89 0.36
CA PHE A 332 22.91 -11.25 0.44
C PHE A 332 23.70 -12.12 1.41
N LEU A 333 22.99 -12.76 2.33
CA LEU A 333 23.55 -13.75 3.24
C LEU A 333 23.53 -15.12 2.56
N CYS A 334 24.70 -15.70 2.37
CA CYS A 334 24.88 -16.94 1.63
C CYS A 334 25.57 -18.01 2.47
N LYS A 335 25.24 -19.27 2.20
CA LYS A 335 26.00 -20.43 2.68
C LYS A 335 26.20 -21.41 1.51
N PRO A 336 27.29 -22.21 1.47
CA PRO A 336 27.41 -23.32 0.54
C PRO A 336 26.32 -24.36 0.78
N ARG A 337 25.83 -24.98 -0.30
CA ARG A 337 24.81 -26.02 -0.22
C ARG A 337 25.32 -27.29 0.52
N SER A 338 26.55 -27.67 0.23
CA SER A 338 27.25 -28.75 0.93
C SER A 338 28.77 -28.54 0.80
N GLN A 339 29.57 -29.35 1.51
CA GLN A 339 31.03 -29.32 1.35
C GLN A 339 31.50 -29.79 -0.07
N GLU A 340 30.75 -30.66 -0.71
CA GLU A 340 31.08 -31.23 -2.03
C GLU A 340 30.56 -30.37 -3.19
N CYS A 341 29.50 -29.59 -2.96
CA CYS A 341 28.88 -28.70 -3.97
C CYS A 341 28.97 -27.23 -3.53
N PRO A 342 29.79 -26.40 -4.22
CA PRO A 342 30.01 -25.01 -3.84
C PRO A 342 28.80 -24.10 -4.07
N THR A 343 27.76 -24.55 -4.79
CA THR A 343 26.57 -23.75 -5.09
C THR A 343 26.04 -23.05 -3.86
N LEU A 344 25.93 -21.72 -3.91
CA LEU A 344 25.44 -20.90 -2.81
C LEU A 344 23.93 -21.01 -2.64
N GLU A 345 23.48 -21.13 -1.39
CA GLU A 345 22.09 -20.89 -1.01
C GLU A 345 21.97 -19.47 -0.44
N ILE A 346 21.20 -18.62 -1.11
CA ILE A 346 20.96 -17.26 -0.66
C ILE A 346 19.79 -17.29 0.31
N GLN A 347 20.06 -16.97 1.59
CA GLN A 347 19.10 -17.10 2.69
C GLN A 347 18.04 -16.01 2.67
N ASN A 348 18.39 -14.78 2.29
CA ASN A 348 17.53 -13.61 2.30
C ASN A 348 17.13 -13.12 0.89
N PHE A 349 17.18 -14.00 -0.13
CA PHE A 349 16.84 -13.63 -1.51
C PHE A 349 15.41 -13.12 -1.65
N ALA A 350 14.47 -13.72 -0.92
CA ALA A 350 13.06 -13.34 -0.94
C ALA A 350 12.80 -11.93 -0.33
N THR A 351 13.74 -11.40 0.46
CA THR A 351 13.58 -10.11 1.16
C THR A 351 14.36 -8.96 0.54
N ALA A 352 15.21 -9.20 -0.45
CA ALA A 352 16.09 -8.20 -1.01
C ALA A 352 15.63 -7.72 -2.40
N GLY A 353 15.07 -6.50 -2.44
CA GLY A 353 14.97 -5.71 -3.65
C GLY A 353 14.11 -6.28 -4.77
N ILE A 354 12.86 -6.67 -4.47
CA ILE A 354 11.92 -7.11 -5.51
C ILE A 354 11.33 -5.88 -6.19
N THR A 355 11.45 -5.83 -7.52
CA THR A 355 10.78 -4.81 -8.32
C THR A 355 9.31 -5.14 -8.53
N ILE A 356 8.44 -4.12 -8.47
CA ILE A 356 7.04 -4.26 -8.86
C ILE A 356 6.95 -4.17 -10.38
N PRO A 357 6.44 -5.20 -11.09
CA PRO A 357 6.19 -5.08 -12.54
C PRO A 357 5.14 -4.00 -12.80
N THR A 358 5.26 -3.27 -13.89
CA THR A 358 4.27 -2.24 -14.27
C THR A 358 3.07 -2.79 -15.05
N ILE A 359 3.04 -4.08 -15.31
CA ILE A 359 1.90 -4.81 -15.91
C ILE A 359 1.57 -6.01 -15.04
N TRP A 360 0.32 -6.06 -14.58
CA TRP A 360 -0.25 -7.13 -13.77
C TRP A 360 -1.36 -7.82 -14.56
N ASP A 361 -1.18 -9.08 -14.95
CA ASP A 361 -2.08 -9.82 -15.85
C ASP A 361 -2.67 -11.11 -15.26
N SER A 362 -2.64 -11.27 -13.92
CA SER A 362 -3.25 -12.43 -13.27
C SER A 362 -4.76 -12.46 -13.50
N LYS A 363 -5.30 -13.66 -13.79
CA LYS A 363 -6.75 -13.86 -13.88
C LYS A 363 -7.49 -13.68 -12.54
N SER A 364 -6.78 -13.79 -11.42
CA SER A 364 -7.33 -13.52 -10.09
C SER A 364 -7.66 -12.04 -9.86
N PHE A 365 -7.10 -11.14 -10.68
CA PHE A 365 -7.38 -9.69 -10.63
C PHE A 365 -8.60 -9.26 -11.45
N TYR A 366 -9.27 -10.20 -12.13
CA TYR A 366 -10.45 -9.85 -12.93
C TYR A 366 -11.61 -9.41 -12.03
N THR A 367 -12.28 -8.32 -12.39
CA THR A 367 -13.42 -7.74 -11.65
C THR A 367 -14.50 -8.78 -11.33
N ALA A 368 -14.71 -9.74 -12.25
CA ALA A 368 -15.64 -10.85 -12.01
C ALA A 368 -15.33 -11.66 -10.75
N LYS A 369 -14.08 -11.72 -10.31
CA LYS A 369 -13.68 -12.41 -9.08
C LYS A 369 -14.14 -11.69 -7.82
N GLY A 370 -14.12 -10.36 -7.83
CA GLY A 370 -14.68 -9.54 -6.74
C GLY A 370 -16.19 -9.75 -6.61
N THR A 371 -16.91 -9.72 -7.74
CA THR A 371 -18.36 -9.99 -7.76
C THR A 371 -18.68 -11.42 -7.32
N GLU A 372 -17.95 -12.42 -7.80
CA GLU A 372 -18.10 -13.82 -7.37
C GLU A 372 -17.91 -13.96 -5.85
N GLN A 373 -16.93 -13.29 -5.28
CA GLN A 373 -16.66 -13.32 -3.85
C GLN A 373 -17.78 -12.70 -3.03
N ILE A 374 -18.28 -11.52 -3.41
CA ILE A 374 -19.43 -10.88 -2.75
C ILE A 374 -20.64 -11.78 -2.80
N ASN A 375 -20.93 -12.38 -3.95
CA ASN A 375 -22.05 -13.32 -4.09
C ASN A 375 -21.92 -14.54 -3.17
N ASN A 376 -20.70 -15.02 -2.93
CA ASN A 376 -20.46 -16.13 -2.01
C ASN A 376 -20.58 -15.70 -0.54
N ILE A 377 -20.20 -14.46 -0.18
CA ILE A 377 -20.28 -13.94 1.18
C ILE A 377 -21.74 -13.64 1.57
N PHE A 378 -22.50 -13.01 0.66
CA PHE A 378 -23.87 -12.58 0.96
C PHE A 378 -24.96 -13.57 0.51
N GLU A 379 -24.59 -14.58 -0.31
CA GLU A 379 -25.53 -15.52 -0.94
C GLU A 379 -26.58 -14.83 -1.82
N ASP A 380 -26.30 -13.57 -2.20
CA ASP A 380 -27.12 -12.70 -3.02
C ASP A 380 -26.32 -12.13 -4.18
N LYS A 381 -26.78 -12.39 -5.40
CA LYS A 381 -26.14 -11.89 -6.64
C LYS A 381 -26.34 -10.40 -6.88
N THR A 382 -27.21 -9.77 -6.12
CA THR A 382 -27.57 -8.35 -6.24
C THR A 382 -27.01 -7.49 -5.11
N ALA A 383 -26.37 -8.10 -4.11
CA ALA A 383 -25.89 -7.40 -2.91
C ALA A 383 -24.94 -6.23 -3.23
N PHE A 384 -23.99 -6.45 -4.12
CA PHE A 384 -23.05 -5.40 -4.54
C PHE A 384 -22.44 -5.69 -5.92
N THR A 385 -22.39 -4.67 -6.76
CA THR A 385 -21.81 -4.75 -8.12
C THR A 385 -20.42 -4.12 -8.11
N TYR A 386 -19.43 -4.71 -8.81
CA TYR A 386 -18.09 -4.13 -8.97
C TYR A 386 -17.20 -4.08 -7.73
N ALA A 387 -17.33 -5.04 -6.81
CA ALA A 387 -16.34 -5.21 -5.75
C ALA A 387 -14.95 -5.48 -6.34
N LYS A 388 -13.92 -4.84 -5.77
CA LYS A 388 -12.53 -5.13 -6.16
C LYS A 388 -12.17 -6.59 -5.81
N PRO A 389 -11.40 -7.27 -6.68
CA PRO A 389 -10.90 -8.61 -6.39
C PRO A 389 -10.00 -8.62 -5.16
N LEU A 390 -10.26 -9.54 -4.23
CA LEU A 390 -9.50 -9.66 -3.00
C LEU A 390 -8.00 -9.88 -3.25
N ASP A 391 -7.66 -10.76 -4.21
CA ASP A 391 -6.26 -11.06 -4.55
C ASP A 391 -5.50 -9.82 -5.05
N LEU A 392 -6.19 -8.90 -5.77
CA LEU A 392 -5.60 -7.65 -6.21
C LEU A 392 -5.26 -6.75 -5.01
N ILE A 393 -6.18 -6.61 -4.07
CA ILE A 393 -5.97 -5.79 -2.87
C ILE A 393 -4.89 -6.40 -1.97
N CYS A 394 -4.90 -7.74 -1.79
CA CYS A 394 -3.83 -8.44 -1.08
C CYS A 394 -2.45 -8.24 -1.75
N GLU A 395 -2.39 -8.29 -3.09
CA GLU A 395 -1.13 -8.04 -3.80
C GLU A 395 -0.64 -6.60 -3.62
N ILE A 396 -1.54 -5.59 -3.68
CA ILE A 396 -1.18 -4.20 -3.41
C ILE A 396 -0.60 -4.08 -2.01
N PHE A 397 -1.33 -4.52 -0.98
CA PHE A 397 -0.89 -4.39 0.41
C PHE A 397 0.36 -5.23 0.69
N GLY A 398 0.44 -6.42 0.14
CA GLY A 398 1.62 -7.26 0.25
C GLY A 398 2.89 -6.57 -0.24
N ARG A 399 2.79 -5.71 -1.28
CA ARG A 399 3.93 -4.97 -1.85
C ARG A 399 4.33 -3.75 -1.04
N ILE A 400 3.38 -3.05 -0.40
CA ILE A 400 3.61 -1.71 0.15
C ILE A 400 3.34 -1.56 1.64
N SER A 401 2.85 -2.60 2.34
CA SER A 401 2.61 -2.56 3.79
C SER A 401 3.47 -3.54 4.57
N CYS A 402 3.73 -3.20 5.84
CA CYS A 402 4.33 -4.06 6.84
C CYS A 402 3.25 -4.73 7.70
N LYS A 403 3.68 -5.63 8.63
CA LYS A 403 2.77 -6.47 9.43
C LYS A 403 1.95 -5.70 10.49
N ASP A 404 2.40 -4.52 10.89
CA ASP A 404 1.79 -3.73 11.98
C ASP A 404 1.24 -2.38 11.50
N ASP A 405 1.15 -2.17 10.18
CA ASP A 405 0.75 -0.90 9.60
C ASP A 405 -0.76 -0.64 9.72
N PHE A 406 -1.11 0.64 9.87
CA PHE A 406 -2.47 1.11 9.59
C PHE A 406 -2.69 1.25 8.08
N ILE A 407 -3.79 0.68 7.60
CA ILE A 407 -4.24 0.72 6.21
C ILE A 407 -5.52 1.53 6.14
N LEU A 408 -5.48 2.67 5.46
CA LEU A 408 -6.63 3.57 5.28
C LEU A 408 -7.24 3.41 3.90
N ASP A 409 -8.56 3.27 3.84
CA ASP A 409 -9.35 3.30 2.62
C ASP A 409 -10.55 4.24 2.80
N SER A 410 -10.51 5.41 2.15
CA SER A 410 -11.58 6.41 2.25
C SER A 410 -12.67 6.30 1.18
N PHE A 411 -12.65 5.22 0.38
CA PHE A 411 -13.68 4.84 -0.58
C PHE A 411 -13.95 3.35 -0.43
N ALA A 412 -14.36 2.93 0.77
CA ALA A 412 -14.35 1.53 1.21
C ALA A 412 -15.26 0.61 0.37
N GLY A 413 -16.33 1.14 -0.23
CA GLY A 413 -17.26 0.37 -1.04
C GLY A 413 -17.77 -0.84 -0.29
N SER A 414 -17.54 -2.04 -0.84
CA SER A 414 -17.96 -3.28 -0.22
C SER A 414 -17.05 -3.80 0.91
N GLY A 415 -16.01 -3.05 1.34
CA GLY A 415 -15.11 -3.46 2.42
C GLY A 415 -14.04 -4.51 2.02
N THR A 416 -13.62 -4.53 0.76
CA THR A 416 -12.57 -5.47 0.30
C THR A 416 -11.24 -5.23 1.01
N THR A 417 -10.93 -3.99 1.35
CA THR A 417 -9.72 -3.60 2.10
C THR A 417 -9.65 -4.27 3.46
N ALA A 418 -10.72 -4.21 4.27
CA ALA A 418 -10.75 -4.88 5.58
C ALA A 418 -10.64 -6.41 5.43
N HIS A 419 -11.35 -7.00 4.47
CA HIS A 419 -11.24 -8.43 4.17
C HIS A 419 -9.79 -8.84 3.82
N ALA A 420 -9.10 -8.05 3.01
CA ALA A 420 -7.69 -8.28 2.68
C ALA A 420 -6.80 -8.22 3.92
N VAL A 421 -6.97 -7.20 4.76
CA VAL A 421 -6.20 -7.03 6.00
C VAL A 421 -6.38 -8.22 6.94
N LEU A 422 -7.61 -8.63 7.19
CA LEU A 422 -7.91 -9.77 8.06
C LEU A 422 -7.31 -11.08 7.53
N ASN A 423 -7.46 -11.34 6.22
CA ASN A 423 -6.87 -12.54 5.59
C ASN A 423 -5.34 -12.54 5.66
N MET A 424 -4.70 -11.38 5.41
CA MET A 424 -3.24 -11.28 5.50
C MET A 424 -2.75 -11.51 6.92
N ASN A 425 -3.43 -10.95 7.93
CA ASN A 425 -3.08 -11.15 9.33
C ASN A 425 -3.21 -12.64 9.73
N LYS A 426 -4.30 -13.32 9.32
CA LYS A 426 -4.47 -14.76 9.54
C LYS A 426 -3.35 -15.57 8.86
N ALA A 427 -2.95 -15.18 7.65
CA ALA A 427 -1.97 -15.93 6.86
C ALA A 427 -0.53 -15.77 7.34
N ASP A 428 -0.13 -14.58 7.81
CA ASP A 428 1.26 -14.29 8.14
C ASP A 428 1.52 -13.92 9.60
N GLY A 429 0.46 -13.99 10.45
CA GLY A 429 0.52 -13.62 11.86
C GLY A 429 0.79 -12.13 12.09
N GLY A 430 0.40 -11.28 11.14
CA GLY A 430 0.51 -9.83 11.25
C GLY A 430 -0.60 -9.20 12.11
N HIS A 431 -0.41 -7.94 12.46
CA HIS A 431 -1.33 -7.12 13.27
C HIS A 431 -1.69 -5.81 12.54
N ARG A 432 -1.82 -5.89 11.20
CA ARG A 432 -2.28 -4.74 10.40
C ARG A 432 -3.66 -4.32 10.86
N LYS A 433 -3.92 -3.02 10.81
CA LYS A 433 -5.18 -2.42 11.22
C LYS A 433 -5.77 -1.70 10.02
N PHE A 434 -7.10 -1.66 9.94
CA PHE A 434 -7.79 -0.96 8.88
C PHE A 434 -8.63 0.20 9.41
N ILE A 435 -8.68 1.27 8.60
CA ILE A 435 -9.60 2.39 8.77
C ILE A 435 -10.35 2.53 7.45
N LEU A 436 -11.65 2.25 7.47
CA LEU A 436 -12.52 2.37 6.31
C LEU A 436 -13.44 3.57 6.45
N VAL A 437 -13.64 4.30 5.37
CA VAL A 437 -14.66 5.35 5.30
C VAL A 437 -15.59 5.08 4.13
N GLU A 438 -16.90 5.08 4.38
CA GLU A 438 -17.95 4.90 3.37
C GLU A 438 -19.08 5.91 3.61
N MET A 439 -19.43 6.68 2.56
CA MET A 439 -20.45 7.71 2.66
C MET A 439 -21.86 7.23 2.36
N MET A 440 -21.98 6.08 1.72
CA MET A 440 -23.26 5.56 1.26
C MET A 440 -24.01 4.85 2.38
N ASP A 441 -25.34 4.80 2.26
CA ASP A 441 -26.22 4.22 3.28
C ASP A 441 -26.01 2.70 3.48
N TYR A 442 -25.28 2.03 2.58
CA TYR A 442 -24.91 0.63 2.70
C TYR A 442 -23.66 0.37 3.58
N ALA A 443 -23.07 1.39 4.18
CA ALA A 443 -21.86 1.25 5.02
C ALA A 443 -22.02 0.20 6.13
N ASP A 444 -23.18 0.14 6.78
CA ASP A 444 -23.47 -0.89 7.79
C ASP A 444 -23.92 -2.22 7.15
N SER A 445 -24.88 -2.17 6.21
CA SER A 445 -25.52 -3.39 5.65
C SER A 445 -24.66 -4.16 4.66
N ILE A 446 -23.64 -3.54 4.05
CA ILE A 446 -22.73 -4.19 3.10
C ILE A 446 -21.29 -4.15 3.60
N THR A 447 -20.73 -2.94 3.86
CA THR A 447 -19.31 -2.81 4.20
C THR A 447 -19.01 -3.49 5.53
N ALA A 448 -19.72 -3.12 6.60
CA ALA A 448 -19.53 -3.73 7.93
C ALA A 448 -20.00 -5.19 7.96
N GLU A 449 -21.13 -5.49 7.33
CA GLU A 449 -21.67 -6.86 7.27
C GLU A 449 -20.70 -7.83 6.58
N ARG A 450 -20.03 -7.42 5.50
CA ARG A 450 -18.95 -8.21 4.90
C ARG A 450 -17.86 -8.54 5.92
N VAL A 451 -17.41 -7.54 6.69
CA VAL A 451 -16.35 -7.72 7.69
C VAL A 451 -16.81 -8.68 8.79
N LYS A 452 -18.06 -8.54 9.27
CA LYS A 452 -18.66 -9.46 10.25
C LYS A 452 -18.61 -10.91 9.75
N ARG A 453 -19.05 -11.15 8.52
CA ARG A 453 -19.04 -12.50 7.91
C ARG A 453 -17.63 -13.03 7.69
N VAL A 454 -16.68 -12.19 7.35
CA VAL A 454 -15.26 -12.59 7.22
C VAL A 454 -14.66 -12.99 8.56
N ILE A 455 -15.00 -12.28 9.64
CA ILE A 455 -14.56 -12.61 11.01
C ILE A 455 -15.06 -14.00 11.42
N HIS A 456 -16.33 -14.31 11.18
CA HIS A 456 -16.95 -15.59 11.58
C HIS A 456 -16.73 -16.75 10.60
N GLY A 457 -16.49 -16.43 9.33
CA GLY A 457 -16.57 -17.39 8.23
C GLY A 457 -17.88 -17.28 7.46
N TYR A 458 -17.88 -17.75 6.22
CA TYR A 458 -19.01 -17.66 5.30
C TYR A 458 -19.05 -18.81 4.31
N GLY A 459 -20.20 -18.97 3.63
CA GLY A 459 -20.45 -20.02 2.66
C GLY A 459 -20.82 -21.36 3.30
N GLU A 460 -21.24 -22.32 2.47
CA GLU A 460 -21.68 -23.64 2.91
C GLU A 460 -20.99 -24.76 2.11
N GLY A 461 -20.76 -25.89 2.76
CA GLY A 461 -20.26 -27.11 2.17
C GLY A 461 -18.91 -26.93 1.48
N LYS A 462 -18.82 -27.11 0.15
CA LYS A 462 -17.56 -26.98 -0.60
C LYS A 462 -17.08 -25.53 -0.77
N LYS A 463 -17.93 -24.55 -0.45
CA LYS A 463 -17.62 -23.12 -0.52
C LYS A 463 -17.43 -22.49 0.86
N GLU A 464 -17.45 -23.29 1.89
CA GLU A 464 -17.21 -22.85 3.27
C GLU A 464 -15.80 -22.26 3.40
N VAL A 465 -15.73 -21.07 3.97
CA VAL A 465 -14.49 -20.34 4.27
C VAL A 465 -14.45 -20.09 5.76
N GLU A 466 -13.44 -20.62 6.41
CA GLU A 466 -13.21 -20.45 7.85
C GLU A 466 -12.99 -18.98 8.20
N GLY A 467 -13.59 -18.52 9.29
CA GLY A 467 -13.44 -17.16 9.80
C GLY A 467 -12.00 -16.76 10.06
N THR A 468 -11.73 -15.48 9.86
CA THR A 468 -10.39 -14.93 10.13
C THR A 468 -10.18 -14.63 11.60
N GLY A 469 -11.26 -14.50 12.38
CA GLY A 469 -11.23 -13.81 13.65
C GLY A 469 -10.99 -12.32 13.48
N GLY A 470 -10.86 -11.62 14.59
CA GLY A 470 -10.56 -10.19 14.64
C GLY A 470 -11.74 -9.36 15.17
N SER A 471 -11.61 -8.05 15.09
CA SER A 471 -12.61 -7.11 15.62
C SER A 471 -12.60 -5.79 14.84
N PHE A 472 -13.64 -4.98 15.01
CA PHE A 472 -13.69 -3.60 14.56
C PHE A 472 -14.71 -2.79 15.38
N SER A 473 -14.59 -1.46 15.33
CA SER A 473 -15.60 -0.54 15.81
C SER A 473 -16.20 0.27 14.66
N PHE A 474 -17.54 0.43 14.71
CA PHE A 474 -18.30 1.19 13.73
C PHE A 474 -18.63 2.57 14.29
N TYR A 475 -18.34 3.61 13.49
CA TYR A 475 -18.49 5.00 13.87
C TYR A 475 -19.40 5.76 12.91
N ASP A 476 -20.17 6.69 13.46
CA ASP A 476 -20.85 7.75 12.71
C ASP A 476 -20.02 9.03 12.82
N LEU A 477 -20.18 9.93 11.84
CA LEU A 477 -19.71 11.30 11.95
C LEU A 477 -20.70 12.07 12.82
N GLY A 478 -20.26 12.41 14.04
CA GLY A 478 -21.03 13.18 14.99
C GLY A 478 -20.98 14.69 14.73
N GLU A 479 -21.27 15.45 15.77
CA GLU A 479 -21.33 16.91 15.72
C GLU A 479 -19.97 17.55 15.38
N PRO A 480 -19.95 18.71 14.72
CA PRO A 480 -18.74 19.46 14.52
C PRO A 480 -18.23 20.06 15.84
N LEU A 481 -16.91 20.11 16.00
CA LEU A 481 -16.26 20.70 17.18
C LEU A 481 -16.46 22.21 17.29
N LEU A 482 -16.71 22.88 16.18
CA LEU A 482 -17.03 24.31 16.13
C LEU A 482 -18.36 24.53 15.40
N ILE A 483 -19.19 25.42 15.92
CA ILE A 483 -20.39 25.95 15.26
C ILE A 483 -20.08 27.41 14.90
N GLY A 484 -19.80 27.67 13.63
CA GLY A 484 -19.22 28.93 13.19
C GLY A 484 -17.85 29.15 13.82
N GLU A 485 -17.66 30.24 14.54
CA GLU A 485 -16.40 30.54 15.24
C GLU A 485 -16.38 30.06 16.70
N ASN A 486 -17.48 29.48 17.19
CA ASN A 486 -17.61 29.10 18.59
C ASN A 486 -17.50 27.60 18.79
N LEU A 487 -16.93 27.23 19.93
CA LEU A 487 -16.83 25.83 20.38
C LEU A 487 -18.25 25.23 20.53
N ASN A 488 -18.44 24.03 20.01
CA ASN A 488 -19.67 23.28 20.22
C ASN A 488 -19.64 22.60 21.59
N GLU A 489 -20.29 23.20 22.57
CA GLU A 489 -20.30 22.70 23.96
C GLU A 489 -21.13 21.41 24.14
N SER A 490 -21.90 20.98 23.12
CA SER A 490 -22.60 19.69 23.14
C SER A 490 -21.62 18.52 22.94
N VAL A 491 -20.44 18.79 22.42
CA VAL A 491 -19.35 17.81 22.29
C VAL A 491 -18.67 17.62 23.64
N GLY A 492 -18.47 16.38 24.08
CA GLY A 492 -17.87 16.09 25.38
C GLY A 492 -16.47 16.73 25.55
N THR A 493 -16.17 17.17 26.77
CA THR A 493 -14.92 17.90 27.11
C THR A 493 -13.65 17.16 26.65
N GLU A 494 -13.61 15.83 26.75
CA GLU A 494 -12.43 15.05 26.31
C GLU A 494 -12.14 15.18 24.83
N LYS A 495 -13.16 15.23 23.98
CA LYS A 495 -12.98 15.44 22.53
C LYS A 495 -12.50 16.84 22.20
N ILE A 496 -12.91 17.81 23.00
CA ILE A 496 -12.41 19.19 22.88
C ILE A 496 -10.94 19.25 23.30
N ARG A 497 -10.55 18.57 24.39
CA ARG A 497 -9.16 18.46 24.85
C ARG A 497 -8.25 17.84 23.79
N GLU A 498 -8.69 16.73 23.18
CA GLU A 498 -8.00 16.06 22.07
C GLU A 498 -7.77 17.03 20.90
N TYR A 499 -8.81 17.77 20.51
CA TYR A 499 -8.73 18.75 19.43
C TYR A 499 -7.76 19.90 19.74
N ILE A 500 -7.84 20.50 20.93
CA ILE A 500 -6.96 21.60 21.34
C ILE A 500 -5.50 21.14 21.38
N TRP A 501 -5.23 19.99 21.97
CA TRP A 501 -3.90 19.39 21.98
C TRP A 501 -3.34 19.24 20.57
N PHE A 502 -4.14 18.65 19.68
CA PHE A 502 -3.74 18.48 18.28
C PHE A 502 -3.49 19.81 17.57
N MET A 503 -4.33 20.81 17.79
CA MET A 503 -4.14 22.13 17.16
C MET A 503 -2.84 22.79 17.56
N GLU A 504 -2.40 22.58 18.80
CA GLU A 504 -1.17 23.17 19.36
C GLU A 504 0.08 22.37 19.00
N THR A 505 0.02 21.05 19.08
CA THR A 505 1.20 20.17 19.03
C THR A 505 1.36 19.40 17.75
N LYS A 506 0.27 19.25 16.95
CA LYS A 506 0.17 18.35 15.80
C LYS A 506 0.55 16.91 16.14
N SER A 507 0.29 16.51 17.37
CA SER A 507 0.50 15.15 17.87
C SER A 507 -0.78 14.60 18.52
N PRO A 508 -0.94 13.27 18.58
CA PRO A 508 -2.07 12.68 19.26
C PRO A 508 -2.13 13.05 20.73
N TYR A 509 -3.34 13.19 21.22
CA TYR A 509 -3.60 13.40 22.63
C TYR A 509 -3.48 12.07 23.38
N ALA A 510 -2.73 12.08 24.45
CA ALA A 510 -2.77 11.06 25.47
C ALA A 510 -3.02 11.78 26.80
N PRO A 511 -4.03 11.39 27.59
CA PRO A 511 -4.27 11.98 28.89
C PRO A 511 -2.99 12.00 29.72
N ALA A 512 -2.61 13.15 30.26
CA ALA A 512 -1.44 13.28 31.09
C ALA A 512 -1.76 12.81 32.52
N ASP A 513 -0.85 12.05 33.12
CA ASP A 513 -0.87 11.73 34.56
C ASP A 513 -0.43 12.97 35.33
N GLY A 514 -1.37 13.86 35.66
CA GLY A 514 -1.11 15.09 36.40
C GLY A 514 -2.11 15.33 37.52
N GLU A 515 -1.68 16.01 38.59
CA GLU A 515 -2.59 16.41 39.68
C GLU A 515 -3.60 17.47 39.25
N ASN A 516 -3.30 18.24 38.17
CA ASN A 516 -4.17 19.31 37.68
C ASN A 516 -5.08 18.79 36.57
N THR A 517 -6.38 18.77 36.83
CA THR A 517 -7.43 18.31 35.91
C THR A 517 -7.44 19.04 34.55
N TYR A 518 -6.94 20.28 34.51
CA TYR A 518 -6.91 21.09 33.27
C TYR A 518 -5.63 20.90 32.46
N TYR A 519 -4.66 20.18 32.98
CA TYR A 519 -3.41 19.89 32.27
C TYR A 519 -3.64 18.93 31.12
N LEU A 520 -3.20 19.33 29.91
CA LEU A 520 -3.27 18.51 28.70
C LEU A 520 -2.00 17.68 28.50
N GLY A 521 -0.86 18.19 28.96
CA GLY A 521 0.44 17.59 28.71
C GLY A 521 1.49 18.63 28.37
N SER A 522 2.72 18.17 28.03
CA SER A 522 3.81 19.03 27.55
C SER A 522 4.34 18.56 26.21
N SER A 523 4.78 19.52 25.38
CA SER A 523 5.44 19.27 24.09
C SER A 523 6.48 20.36 23.86
N ASN A 524 7.71 19.98 23.48
CA ASN A 524 8.81 20.90 23.20
C ASN A 524 9.03 21.94 24.33
N ASP A 525 9.11 21.48 25.57
CA ASP A 525 9.30 22.31 26.78
C ASP A 525 8.18 23.34 27.02
N THR A 526 7.01 23.13 26.42
CA THR A 526 5.80 23.95 26.63
C THR A 526 4.71 23.10 27.25
N GLY A 527 4.18 23.54 28.40
CA GLY A 527 3.02 22.95 29.06
C GLY A 527 1.73 23.55 28.53
N TYR A 528 0.70 22.73 28.38
CA TYR A 528 -0.59 23.12 27.83
C TYR A 528 -1.69 22.87 28.86
N TYR A 529 -2.55 23.86 29.07
CA TYR A 529 -3.68 23.78 29.97
C TYR A 529 -4.95 24.22 29.27
N PHE A 530 -6.03 23.49 29.49
CA PHE A 530 -7.36 23.84 29.03
C PHE A 530 -8.28 24.05 30.23
N TYR A 531 -8.26 25.29 30.76
CA TYR A 531 -9.11 25.71 31.87
C TYR A 531 -10.52 26.02 31.36
N TYR A 532 -11.30 24.96 31.24
CA TYR A 532 -12.66 24.98 30.72
C TYR A 532 -13.60 24.27 31.69
N GLU A 533 -14.73 24.93 31.98
CA GLU A 533 -15.83 24.41 32.76
C GLU A 533 -17.13 24.54 31.96
N PRO A 534 -17.90 23.47 31.72
CA PRO A 534 -19.19 23.54 31.10
C PRO A 534 -20.13 24.45 31.92
N GLY A 535 -20.80 25.41 31.27
CA GLY A 535 -21.75 26.28 31.91
C GLY A 535 -21.20 27.33 32.88
N GLN A 536 -19.88 27.49 32.99
CA GLN A 536 -19.24 28.49 33.84
C GLN A 536 -18.14 29.24 33.09
N VAL A 537 -18.00 30.54 33.42
CA VAL A 537 -16.93 31.38 32.85
C VAL A 537 -15.64 31.17 33.64
N THR A 538 -14.59 30.69 32.97
CA THR A 538 -13.27 30.52 33.58
C THR A 538 -12.43 31.77 33.41
N VAL A 539 -11.63 32.10 34.43
CA VAL A 539 -10.78 33.31 34.45
C VAL A 539 -9.35 32.91 34.82
N LEU A 540 -8.40 33.11 33.90
CA LEU A 540 -7.00 33.01 34.23
C LEU A 540 -6.59 34.15 35.16
N ASP A 541 -6.36 33.81 36.42
CA ASP A 541 -5.95 34.71 37.49
C ASP A 541 -4.77 34.13 38.31
N TYR A 542 -4.33 34.84 39.32
CA TYR A 542 -3.21 34.36 40.18
C TYR A 542 -3.60 33.15 41.02
N GLN A 543 -4.88 32.96 41.33
CA GLN A 543 -5.36 31.81 42.08
C GLN A 543 -5.22 30.57 41.20
N PHE A 544 -5.64 30.61 39.95
CA PHE A 544 -5.44 29.51 39.01
C PHE A 544 -3.94 29.23 38.78
N LEU A 545 -3.13 30.30 38.61
CA LEU A 545 -1.69 30.10 38.46
C LEU A 545 -1.03 29.36 39.63
N SER A 546 -1.56 29.54 40.85
CA SER A 546 -1.03 28.83 42.02
C SER A 546 -1.33 27.35 42.05
N THR A 547 -2.24 26.87 41.19
CA THR A 547 -2.56 25.42 41.05
C THR A 547 -1.68 24.71 40.03
N LEU A 548 -0.84 25.43 39.29
CA LEU A 548 0.04 24.85 38.30
C LEU A 548 1.23 24.18 39.01
N THR A 549 1.34 22.88 38.87
CA THR A 549 2.39 22.05 39.48
C THR A 549 3.55 21.75 38.54
N GLU A 550 3.24 21.74 37.21
CA GLU A 550 4.19 21.34 36.18
C GLU A 550 5.16 22.49 35.84
N LYS A 551 6.45 22.17 35.81
CA LYS A 551 7.51 23.12 35.45
C LYS A 551 7.95 22.93 34.01
N ASN A 552 7.57 23.85 33.14
CA ASN A 552 7.96 23.89 31.73
C ASN A 552 8.66 25.23 31.43
N GLY A 553 9.44 25.31 30.38
CA GLY A 553 10.08 26.55 29.94
C GLY A 553 9.09 27.62 29.51
N SER A 554 7.94 27.22 28.94
CA SER A 554 6.80 28.07 28.64
C SER A 554 5.47 27.35 28.92
N THR A 555 4.38 28.13 29.00
CA THR A 555 3.05 27.57 29.29
C THR A 555 1.98 28.23 28.45
N VAL A 556 1.14 27.43 27.78
CA VAL A 556 -0.05 27.89 27.06
C VAL A 556 -1.29 27.56 27.87
N ILE A 557 -2.11 28.56 28.16
CA ILE A 557 -3.33 28.39 28.98
C ILE A 557 -4.55 28.93 28.19
N TYR A 558 -5.49 28.02 27.97
CA TYR A 558 -6.80 28.35 27.45
C TYR A 558 -7.76 28.64 28.60
N ALA A 559 -8.44 29.80 28.57
CA ALA A 559 -9.55 30.16 29.46
C ALA A 559 -10.48 31.16 28.77
N ASP A 560 -11.67 31.43 29.34
CA ASP A 560 -12.61 32.38 28.75
C ASP A 560 -12.15 33.82 28.89
N ARG A 561 -11.53 34.14 30.02
CA ARG A 561 -11.03 35.49 30.35
C ARG A 561 -9.67 35.40 31.00
N CYS A 562 -8.95 36.53 30.99
CA CYS A 562 -7.70 36.70 31.71
C CYS A 562 -7.74 38.01 32.50
N SER A 563 -7.42 37.97 33.78
CA SER A 563 -7.32 39.14 34.65
C SER A 563 -5.87 39.64 34.83
N ILE A 564 -4.87 38.92 34.25
CA ILE A 564 -3.45 39.21 34.39
C ILE A 564 -2.99 40.02 33.17
N GLY A 565 -2.26 41.12 33.40
CA GLY A 565 -1.75 41.96 32.33
C GLY A 565 -0.71 41.23 31.44
N ALA A 566 -0.69 41.58 30.15
CA ALA A 566 0.13 40.93 29.14
C ALA A 566 1.64 40.92 29.49
N ASP A 567 2.15 42.05 30.00
CA ASP A 567 3.57 42.17 30.42
C ASP A 567 3.92 41.18 31.52
N LYS A 568 2.99 40.92 32.43
CA LYS A 568 3.19 39.97 33.52
C LYS A 568 3.14 38.53 33.05
N LEU A 569 2.22 38.20 32.13
CA LEU A 569 2.16 36.90 31.50
C LEU A 569 3.48 36.61 30.74
N ALA A 570 3.98 37.58 29.97
CA ALA A 570 5.24 37.43 29.26
C ALA A 570 6.43 37.19 30.21
N GLN A 571 6.50 37.91 31.35
CA GLN A 571 7.52 37.69 32.39
C GLN A 571 7.46 36.28 33.00
N LEU A 572 6.27 35.67 33.05
CA LEU A 572 6.06 34.32 33.57
C LEU A 572 6.19 33.24 32.52
N GLY A 573 6.46 33.59 31.25
CA GLY A 573 6.56 32.63 30.15
C GLY A 573 5.19 32.03 29.78
N ILE A 574 4.10 32.78 30.04
CA ILE A 574 2.72 32.29 29.85
C ILE A 574 2.08 32.95 28.61
N VAL A 575 1.52 32.13 27.76
CA VAL A 575 0.67 32.55 26.63
C VAL A 575 -0.79 32.25 26.95
N PHE A 576 -1.59 33.28 27.08
CA PHE A 576 -3.03 33.15 27.22
C PHE A 576 -3.71 33.03 25.87
N LYS A 577 -4.60 32.04 25.73
CA LYS A 577 -5.48 31.88 24.58
C LYS A 577 -6.93 31.83 25.04
N LYS A 578 -7.75 32.71 24.42
CA LYS A 578 -9.19 32.74 24.71
C LYS A 578 -9.86 31.51 24.12
N ILE A 579 -10.71 30.86 24.94
CA ILE A 579 -11.59 29.80 24.46
C ILE A 579 -12.61 30.42 23.50
N PRO A 580 -12.73 29.89 22.25
CA PRO A 580 -13.70 30.43 21.30
C PRO A 580 -15.12 29.96 21.66
N ARG A 581 -15.78 30.64 22.59
CA ARG A 581 -17.18 30.40 22.95
C ARG A 581 -17.92 31.69 23.29
N ASP A 582 -19.23 31.67 23.15
CA ASP A 582 -20.12 32.79 23.48
C ASP A 582 -20.47 32.76 24.99
N ILE A 583 -19.64 33.42 25.78
CA ILE A 583 -19.82 33.53 27.23
C ILE A 583 -20.95 34.50 27.62
N SER A 584 -21.61 35.17 26.66
CA SER A 584 -22.76 36.06 26.97
C SER A 584 -24.03 35.27 27.33
N ARG A 585 -24.04 33.97 27.01
CA ARG A 585 -25.14 33.05 27.31
C ARG A 585 -24.94 32.27 28.61
N LEU A 586 -23.81 32.44 29.26
CA LEU A 586 -23.46 31.88 30.56
C LEU A 586 -23.63 32.96 31.63
#